data_f26a23dd167a0423ad4fee7efb018073
#
_entry.id   f26a23dd167a0423ad4fee7efb018073
#
_cell.length_a   1.000
_cell.length_b   1.000
_cell.length_c   1.000
_cell.angle_alpha   90.00
_cell.angle_beta   90.00
_cell.angle_gamma   90.00
#
_symmetry.space_group_name_H-M   'P 1'
#
loop_
_entity.id
_entity.type
_entity.pdbx_description
1 polymer ?
#
loop_
_entity_poly.entity_id
_entity_poly.type
_entity_poly.pdbx_seq_one_letter_code
_entity_poly.pdbx_strand_id
1 'polypeptide(L)'
;MSLHRIILSLVIASLAITPLTAQSKPQYEIYAIRYATLPDFPVAELVAGADPARKLNIAMMIWLIRGNRHNILVDSGFYHDRFFKEWHVNDFIKPSDSLKPLGLKPEDITDIIITHMHWDHADGMDLFPNARIWIQKDELQYYAGEAWQSQDTHGGIDPDDVLTLVKLNTEGHVGMVGGDAQEIIPGVTCYTGGRHTYASQYVGVNTSAGTVVLASDNMYLYENLEKHVPIAATLDPVSNLRAQDRMKQLATSPGLIIPGHDPAVIAKFPNVAPGIAKIQ
;
A
#
# COMPACT_ATOMS: atom_id res chain seq x y z
N MET A 1 -32.31 0.06 -82.89
CA MET A 1 -32.38 -0.53 -81.50
C MET A 1 -30.97 -0.54 -80.99
N SER A 2 -30.66 0.42 -80.06
CA SER A 2 -29.30 0.63 -79.51
C SER A 2 -29.33 0.10 -78.03
N LEU A 3 -28.50 -0.93 -77.75
CA LEU A 3 -28.34 -1.52 -76.42
C LEU A 3 -27.31 -0.66 -75.65
N HIS A 4 -27.75 0.08 -74.61
CA HIS A 4 -26.86 0.72 -73.68
C HIS A 4 -26.39 -0.33 -72.64
N ARG A 5 -25.11 -0.64 -72.61
CA ARG A 5 -24.47 -1.43 -71.53
C ARG A 5 -24.15 -0.50 -70.34
N ILE A 6 -24.82 -0.77 -69.25
CA ILE A 6 -24.51 -0.15 -67.97
C ILE A 6 -23.35 -0.93 -67.30
N ILE A 7 -22.21 -0.30 -67.16
CA ILE A 7 -21.05 -0.84 -66.39
C ILE A 7 -21.24 -0.42 -64.95
N LEU A 8 -21.49 -1.37 -64.08
CA LEU A 8 -21.59 -1.17 -62.62
C LEU A 8 -20.17 -1.30 -62.05
N SER A 9 -19.55 -0.19 -61.70
CA SER A 9 -18.25 -0.17 -61.02
C SER A 9 -18.43 -0.48 -59.54
N LEU A 10 -17.92 -1.62 -59.09
CA LEU A 10 -17.93 -2.05 -57.70
C LEU A 10 -16.73 -1.36 -57.01
N VAL A 11 -16.96 -0.37 -56.16
CA VAL A 11 -15.94 0.22 -55.30
C VAL A 11 -15.78 -0.63 -54.07
N ILE A 12 -14.72 -1.44 -53.99
CA ILE A 12 -14.34 -2.19 -52.82
C ILE A 12 -13.60 -1.22 -51.88
N ALA A 13 -14.28 -0.76 -50.81
CA ALA A 13 -13.66 -0.03 -49.75
C ALA A 13 -12.89 -0.99 -48.83
N SER A 14 -11.57 -1.01 -48.94
CA SER A 14 -10.69 -1.75 -48.05
C SER A 14 -10.67 -1.05 -46.68
N LEU A 15 -11.37 -1.61 -45.70
CA LEU A 15 -11.21 -1.21 -44.29
C LEU A 15 -9.80 -1.67 -43.83
N ALA A 16 -8.90 -0.72 -43.67
CA ALA A 16 -7.63 -0.96 -43.00
C ALA A 16 -7.90 -1.22 -41.51
N ILE A 17 -7.82 -2.47 -41.07
CA ILE A 17 -7.85 -2.86 -39.67
C ILE A 17 -6.46 -2.48 -39.12
N THR A 18 -6.36 -1.32 -38.47
CA THR A 18 -5.18 -0.99 -37.66
C THR A 18 -5.16 -1.92 -36.44
N PRO A 19 -4.07 -2.68 -36.22
CA PRO A 19 -3.96 -3.48 -35.02
C PRO A 19 -4.01 -2.58 -33.81
N LEU A 20 -4.96 -2.82 -32.90
CA LEU A 20 -5.01 -2.18 -31.59
C LEU A 20 -3.80 -2.70 -30.82
N THR A 21 -2.71 -1.94 -30.81
CA THR A 21 -1.56 -2.26 -29.95
C THR A 21 -2.04 -2.15 -28.51
N ALA A 22 -2.09 -3.28 -27.81
CA ALA A 22 -2.36 -3.28 -26.37
C ALA A 22 -1.31 -2.37 -25.71
N GLN A 23 -1.77 -1.25 -25.18
CA GLN A 23 -0.91 -0.29 -24.50
C GLN A 23 -0.31 -1.02 -23.28
N SER A 24 1.02 -1.13 -23.20
CA SER A 24 1.70 -1.74 -22.07
C SER A 24 1.30 -0.98 -20.79
N LYS A 25 1.04 -1.72 -19.70
CA LYS A 25 0.74 -1.08 -18.41
C LYS A 25 1.90 -0.17 -18.00
N PRO A 26 1.62 0.99 -17.40
CA PRO A 26 2.66 1.87 -16.86
C PRO A 26 3.57 1.11 -15.89
N GLN A 27 4.84 1.45 -15.90
CA GLN A 27 5.83 0.92 -14.98
C GLN A 27 6.21 2.00 -13.97
N TYR A 28 6.39 1.59 -12.72
CA TYR A 28 6.69 2.47 -11.60
C TYR A 28 8.03 2.13 -10.96
N GLU A 29 8.67 3.15 -10.39
CA GLU A 29 9.74 3.01 -9.41
C GLU A 29 9.12 2.92 -8.01
N ILE A 30 9.75 2.16 -7.11
CA ILE A 30 9.29 2.00 -5.72
C ILE A 30 10.44 2.26 -4.77
N TYR A 31 10.17 3.07 -3.75
CA TYR A 31 11.11 3.39 -2.68
C TYR A 31 10.49 3.02 -1.34
N ALA A 32 11.25 2.28 -0.51
CA ALA A 32 10.94 2.11 0.90
C ALA A 32 11.59 3.26 1.67
N ILE A 33 10.84 3.93 2.51
CA ILE A 33 11.27 5.09 3.28
C ILE A 33 11.05 4.78 4.76
N ARG A 34 12.14 4.52 5.49
CA ARG A 34 12.10 4.39 6.94
C ARG A 34 12.07 5.77 7.56
N TYR A 35 10.98 6.12 8.23
CA TYR A 35 10.81 7.41 8.88
C TYR A 35 10.98 7.35 10.40
N ALA A 36 11.00 6.15 11.00
CA ALA A 36 11.29 5.92 12.41
C ALA A 36 11.75 4.48 12.70
N THR A 37 12.12 4.23 13.94
CA THR A 37 12.45 2.90 14.46
C THR A 37 11.81 2.72 15.83
N LEU A 38 11.18 1.57 16.10
CA LEU A 38 10.80 1.16 17.43
C LEU A 38 11.79 0.11 17.94
N PRO A 39 12.61 0.44 18.95
CA PRO A 39 13.63 -0.47 19.46
C PRO A 39 13.01 -1.58 20.32
N ASP A 40 13.73 -2.70 20.42
CA ASP A 40 13.43 -3.81 21.31
C ASP A 40 11.98 -4.35 21.24
N PHE A 41 11.35 -4.25 20.07
CA PHE A 41 9.98 -4.71 19.87
C PHE A 41 9.89 -6.23 19.96
N PRO A 42 8.90 -6.80 20.69
CA PRO A 42 8.76 -8.25 20.84
C PRO A 42 8.41 -8.93 19.51
N VAL A 43 9.25 -9.82 19.02
CA VAL A 43 8.96 -10.53 17.76
C VAL A 43 7.73 -11.41 17.86
N ALA A 44 7.38 -11.87 19.06
CA ALA A 44 6.16 -12.65 19.33
C ALA A 44 4.87 -11.87 19.05
N GLU A 45 4.92 -10.53 19.01
CA GLU A 45 3.79 -9.68 18.60
C GLU A 45 3.69 -9.50 17.06
N LEU A 46 4.73 -9.92 16.33
CA LEU A 46 4.80 -9.81 14.87
C LEU A 46 4.60 -11.16 14.17
N VAL A 47 5.17 -12.22 14.75
CA VAL A 47 5.22 -13.57 14.16
C VAL A 47 4.59 -14.55 15.14
N ALA A 48 3.49 -15.16 14.73
CA ALA A 48 2.80 -16.13 15.58
C ALA A 48 3.71 -17.30 15.96
N GLY A 49 3.80 -17.60 17.26
CA GLY A 49 4.63 -18.68 17.77
C GLY A 49 6.13 -18.39 17.85
N ALA A 50 6.56 -17.15 17.63
CA ALA A 50 7.95 -16.78 17.84
C ALA A 50 8.35 -16.81 19.32
N ASP A 51 9.66 -16.98 19.58
CA ASP A 51 10.21 -16.96 20.94
C ASP A 51 9.90 -15.60 21.62
N PRO A 52 9.19 -15.59 22.77
CA PRO A 52 8.85 -14.36 23.49
C PRO A 52 10.05 -13.53 23.98
N ALA A 53 11.21 -14.16 24.13
CA ALA A 53 12.44 -13.47 24.53
C ALA A 53 13.09 -12.70 23.37
N ARG A 54 12.69 -12.99 22.14
CA ARG A 54 13.29 -12.39 20.93
C ARG A 54 12.78 -10.96 20.72
N LYS A 55 13.73 -10.05 20.53
CA LYS A 55 13.48 -8.62 20.26
C LYS A 55 14.04 -8.22 18.92
N LEU A 56 13.45 -7.19 18.30
CA LEU A 56 13.91 -6.62 17.05
C LEU A 56 13.67 -5.09 17.06
N ASN A 57 14.59 -4.34 16.51
CA ASN A 57 14.33 -2.93 16.20
C ASN A 57 13.55 -2.86 14.89
N ILE A 58 12.24 -2.65 14.97
CA ILE A 58 11.39 -2.63 13.79
C ILE A 58 11.46 -1.29 13.08
N ALA A 59 11.31 -1.34 11.75
CA ALA A 59 11.30 -0.15 10.91
C ALA A 59 9.86 0.35 10.73
N MET A 60 9.65 1.64 11.00
CA MET A 60 8.41 2.33 10.63
C MET A 60 8.60 2.89 9.24
N MET A 61 7.82 2.39 8.28
CA MET A 61 8.03 2.66 6.86
C MET A 61 6.77 3.19 6.17
N ILE A 62 7.00 4.04 5.18
CA ILE A 62 6.05 4.36 4.11
C ILE A 62 6.72 4.00 2.78
N TRP A 63 5.94 3.79 1.73
CA TRP A 63 6.47 3.48 0.41
C TRP A 63 6.03 4.53 -0.60
N LEU A 64 6.99 5.00 -1.42
CA LEU A 64 6.70 5.88 -2.54
C LEU A 64 6.70 5.07 -3.84
N ILE A 65 5.59 5.12 -4.57
CA ILE A 65 5.43 4.61 -5.93
C ILE A 65 5.47 5.82 -6.88
N ARG A 66 6.46 5.87 -7.78
CA ARG A 66 6.68 7.03 -8.64
C ARG A 66 6.67 6.64 -10.11
N GLY A 67 5.86 7.29 -10.91
CA GLY A 67 5.79 7.08 -12.36
C GLY A 67 4.48 7.55 -12.95
N ASN A 68 4.39 7.59 -14.28
CA ASN A 68 3.18 7.95 -15.01
C ASN A 68 2.48 9.23 -14.49
N ARG A 69 3.26 10.24 -14.08
CA ARG A 69 2.82 11.52 -13.48
C ARG A 69 2.13 11.37 -12.10
N HIS A 70 2.30 10.24 -11.43
CA HIS A 70 1.85 10.01 -10.07
C HIS A 70 3.05 9.91 -9.12
N ASN A 71 2.86 10.44 -7.92
CA ASN A 71 3.65 10.17 -6.74
C ASN A 71 2.67 9.64 -5.69
N ILE A 72 2.64 8.32 -5.51
CA ILE A 72 1.67 7.63 -4.68
C ILE A 72 2.39 7.17 -3.42
N LEU A 73 1.87 7.50 -2.25
CA LEU A 73 2.31 6.88 -1.02
C LEU A 73 1.47 5.64 -0.71
N VAL A 74 2.10 4.61 -0.20
CA VAL A 74 1.42 3.53 0.52
C VAL A 74 1.71 3.76 1.98
N ASP A 75 0.65 3.98 2.73
CA ASP A 75 0.60 4.49 4.09
C ASP A 75 1.16 5.91 4.26
N SER A 76 0.81 6.58 5.35
CA SER A 76 1.15 7.97 5.62
C SER A 76 2.04 8.16 6.85
N GLY A 77 2.26 7.08 7.60
CA GLY A 77 3.00 7.12 8.85
C GLY A 77 2.26 7.87 9.96
N PHE A 78 3.00 8.27 11.00
CA PHE A 78 2.47 9.05 12.11
C PHE A 78 3.33 10.28 12.41
N TYR A 79 2.77 11.26 13.14
CA TYR A 79 3.53 12.45 13.55
C TYR A 79 3.03 13.10 14.84
N HIS A 80 1.89 12.69 15.42
CA HIS A 80 1.36 13.31 16.63
C HIS A 80 2.13 12.89 17.89
N ASP A 81 2.34 13.85 18.79
CA ASP A 81 3.15 13.71 20.02
C ASP A 81 2.69 12.60 20.97
N ARG A 82 1.40 12.23 20.93
CA ARG A 82 0.84 11.16 21.77
C ARG A 82 1.54 9.83 21.54
N PHE A 83 1.90 9.51 20.29
CA PHE A 83 2.56 8.24 19.96
C PHE A 83 4.01 8.19 20.44
N PHE A 84 4.71 9.33 20.49
CA PHE A 84 6.06 9.38 21.07
C PHE A 84 6.09 9.16 22.58
N LYS A 85 4.98 9.46 23.28
CA LYS A 85 4.84 9.21 24.72
C LYS A 85 4.52 7.75 25.01
N GLU A 86 3.78 7.11 24.13
CA GLU A 86 3.33 5.73 24.26
C GLU A 86 4.39 4.73 23.81
N TRP A 87 5.06 5.03 22.71
CA TRP A 87 6.06 4.17 22.08
C TRP A 87 7.46 4.78 22.17
N HIS A 88 8.48 3.96 22.40
CA HIS A 88 9.87 4.40 22.39
C HIS A 88 10.34 4.60 20.94
N VAL A 89 10.09 5.79 20.36
CA VAL A 89 10.40 6.09 18.96
C VAL A 89 11.80 6.65 18.83
N ASN A 90 12.62 6.03 17.98
CA ASN A 90 13.96 6.47 17.62
C ASN A 90 14.04 6.89 16.15
N ASP A 91 15.06 7.69 15.80
CA ASP A 91 15.39 8.11 14.43
C ASP A 91 14.21 8.73 13.66
N PHE A 92 13.32 9.42 14.37
CA PHE A 92 12.12 9.96 13.77
C PHE A 92 12.39 11.10 12.80
N ILE A 93 11.81 10.99 11.61
CA ILE A 93 11.71 12.07 10.63
C ILE A 93 10.21 12.14 10.27
N LYS A 94 9.62 13.35 10.37
CA LYS A 94 8.20 13.51 10.00
C LYS A 94 7.97 12.94 8.59
N PRO A 95 6.92 12.12 8.36
CA PRO A 95 6.69 11.46 7.06
C PRO A 95 6.76 12.39 5.87
N SER A 96 6.17 13.60 5.97
CA SER A 96 6.25 14.63 4.93
C SER A 96 7.68 15.13 4.66
N ASP A 97 8.53 15.18 5.69
CA ASP A 97 9.92 15.60 5.55
C ASP A 97 10.84 14.51 5.02
N SER A 98 10.46 13.25 5.21
CA SER A 98 11.21 12.09 4.72
C SER A 98 11.26 11.99 3.19
N LEU A 99 10.42 12.74 2.49
CA LEU A 99 10.39 12.83 1.02
C LEU A 99 11.45 13.76 0.42
N LYS A 100 12.01 14.68 1.24
CA LYS A 100 12.99 15.71 0.77
C LYS A 100 14.20 15.13 0.03
N PRO A 101 14.82 14.01 0.48
CA PRO A 101 15.95 13.42 -0.24
C PRO A 101 15.60 12.89 -1.64
N LEU A 102 14.30 12.63 -1.92
CA LEU A 102 13.78 12.23 -3.22
C LEU A 102 13.35 13.43 -4.08
N GLY A 103 13.57 14.66 -3.60
CA GLY A 103 13.24 15.91 -4.28
C GLY A 103 11.75 16.23 -4.31
N LEU A 104 10.97 15.67 -3.38
CA LEU A 104 9.52 15.86 -3.29
C LEU A 104 9.14 16.71 -2.09
N LYS A 105 8.04 17.46 -2.26
CA LYS A 105 7.32 18.18 -1.20
C LYS A 105 6.01 17.45 -0.91
N PRO A 106 5.37 17.69 0.25
CA PRO A 106 4.05 17.11 0.57
C PRO A 106 3.00 17.36 -0.52
N GLU A 107 3.03 18.55 -1.14
CA GLU A 107 2.08 18.96 -2.18
C GLU A 107 2.27 18.22 -3.51
N ASP A 108 3.41 17.53 -3.70
CA ASP A 108 3.71 16.74 -4.90
C ASP A 108 3.10 15.34 -4.84
N ILE A 109 2.60 14.91 -3.67
CA ILE A 109 1.92 13.63 -3.50
C ILE A 109 0.52 13.72 -4.10
N THR A 110 0.25 12.83 -5.06
CA THR A 110 -1.02 12.82 -5.79
C THR A 110 -2.04 11.90 -5.15
N ASP A 111 -1.57 10.83 -4.53
CA ASP A 111 -2.41 9.76 -3.98
C ASP A 111 -1.75 9.16 -2.73
N ILE A 112 -2.57 8.70 -1.78
CA ILE A 112 -2.13 7.88 -0.64
C ILE A 112 -3.04 6.65 -0.61
N ILE A 113 -2.45 5.46 -0.52
CA ILE A 113 -3.17 4.21 -0.31
C ILE A 113 -2.99 3.85 1.16
N ILE A 114 -4.02 4.02 1.97
CA ILE A 114 -4.03 3.57 3.36
C ILE A 114 -4.33 2.08 3.37
N THR A 115 -3.37 1.30 3.83
CA THR A 115 -3.52 -0.16 3.85
C THR A 115 -4.49 -0.60 4.95
N HIS A 116 -4.50 0.12 6.08
CA HIS A 116 -5.41 -0.09 7.20
C HIS A 116 -5.34 1.08 8.18
N MET A 117 -6.25 1.13 9.15
CA MET A 117 -6.46 2.29 10.01
C MET A 117 -5.62 2.31 11.30
N HIS A 118 -4.56 1.49 11.45
CA HIS A 118 -3.66 1.66 12.58
C HIS A 118 -2.94 3.01 12.52
N TRP A 119 -2.67 3.58 13.70
CA TRP A 119 -2.12 4.91 13.88
C TRP A 119 -0.80 5.14 13.12
N ASP A 120 0.07 4.15 13.06
CA ASP A 120 1.37 4.23 12.41
C ASP A 120 1.32 4.14 10.87
N HIS A 121 0.13 3.93 10.32
CA HIS A 121 -0.16 3.93 8.88
C HIS A 121 -1.06 5.10 8.46
N ALA A 122 -1.98 5.53 9.33
CA ALA A 122 -3.05 6.46 8.98
C ALA A 122 -2.90 7.88 9.54
N ASP A 123 -2.17 8.10 10.64
CA ASP A 123 -2.11 9.39 11.35
C ASP A 123 -1.57 10.54 10.49
N GLY A 124 -0.71 10.24 9.51
CA GLY A 124 -0.12 11.27 8.64
C GLY A 124 -0.93 11.66 7.40
N MET A 125 -2.19 11.24 7.25
CA MET A 125 -2.98 11.52 6.04
C MET A 125 -3.12 13.01 5.71
N ASP A 126 -3.26 13.85 6.69
CA ASP A 126 -3.46 15.31 6.55
C ASP A 126 -2.17 16.09 6.24
N LEU A 127 -1.00 15.43 6.28
CA LEU A 127 0.27 16.03 5.89
C LEU A 127 0.39 16.30 4.39
N PHE A 128 -0.49 15.74 3.55
CA PHE A 128 -0.38 15.73 2.10
C PHE A 128 -1.64 16.37 1.46
N PRO A 129 -1.68 17.70 1.36
CA PRO A 129 -2.90 18.45 1.11
C PRO A 129 -3.54 18.21 -0.26
N ASN A 130 -2.77 17.75 -1.24
CA ASN A 130 -3.25 17.50 -2.61
C ASN A 130 -3.57 16.02 -2.87
N ALA A 131 -3.29 15.14 -1.90
CA ALA A 131 -3.42 13.72 -2.11
C ALA A 131 -4.88 13.25 -2.09
N ARG A 132 -5.22 12.33 -2.99
CA ARG A 132 -6.42 11.53 -2.88
C ARG A 132 -6.13 10.29 -2.02
N ILE A 133 -6.93 10.06 -0.99
CA ILE A 133 -6.78 8.93 -0.08
C ILE A 133 -7.56 7.74 -0.62
N TRP A 134 -6.91 6.58 -0.77
CA TRP A 134 -7.54 5.33 -1.19
C TRP A 134 -7.56 4.34 -0.02
N ILE A 135 -8.75 3.90 0.37
CA ILE A 135 -8.94 2.96 1.47
C ILE A 135 -10.06 1.97 1.13
N GLN A 136 -10.01 0.76 1.68
CA GLN A 136 -11.11 -0.18 1.56
C GLN A 136 -12.39 0.44 2.14
N LYS A 137 -13.47 0.37 1.37
CA LYS A 137 -14.78 0.88 1.77
C LYS A 137 -15.21 0.30 3.12
N ASP A 138 -15.03 -1.00 3.29
CA ASP A 138 -15.46 -1.72 4.49
C ASP A 138 -14.61 -1.33 5.71
N GLU A 139 -13.33 -1.01 5.53
CA GLU A 139 -12.46 -0.49 6.60
C GLU A 139 -12.97 0.86 7.12
N LEU A 140 -13.19 1.83 6.21
CA LEU A 140 -13.75 3.12 6.58
C LEU A 140 -15.12 2.98 7.25
N GLN A 141 -16.05 2.20 6.68
CA GLN A 141 -17.40 2.08 7.20
C GLN A 141 -17.41 1.45 8.60
N TYR A 142 -16.60 0.43 8.83
CA TYR A 142 -16.50 -0.24 10.12
C TYR A 142 -15.97 0.70 11.20
N TYR A 143 -14.80 1.34 10.96
CA TYR A 143 -14.18 2.21 11.96
C TYR A 143 -14.84 3.58 12.09
N ALA A 144 -15.62 4.03 11.11
CA ALA A 144 -16.46 5.23 11.26
C ALA A 144 -17.76 4.98 12.06
N GLY A 145 -18.09 3.73 12.39
CA GLY A 145 -19.37 3.43 13.01
C GLY A 145 -19.37 2.19 13.94
N GLU A 146 -19.49 1.01 13.36
CA GLU A 146 -19.78 -0.24 14.10
C GLU A 146 -18.71 -0.59 15.13
N ALA A 147 -17.44 -0.36 14.84
CA ALA A 147 -16.33 -0.65 15.73
C ALA A 147 -16.51 -0.06 17.14
N TRP A 148 -17.09 1.12 17.26
CA TRP A 148 -17.25 1.86 18.50
C TRP A 148 -18.49 1.48 19.31
N GLN A 149 -19.26 0.49 18.84
CA GLN A 149 -20.43 -0.03 19.58
C GLN A 149 -20.04 -1.07 20.63
N SER A 150 -18.80 -1.60 20.56
CA SER A 150 -18.25 -2.46 21.60
C SER A 150 -17.32 -1.68 22.53
N GLN A 151 -17.07 -2.21 23.73
CA GLN A 151 -16.07 -1.65 24.66
C GLN A 151 -14.71 -2.32 24.52
N ASP A 152 -14.56 -3.20 23.52
CA ASP A 152 -13.29 -3.86 23.25
C ASP A 152 -12.25 -2.86 22.73
N THR A 153 -10.98 -3.14 22.97
CA THR A 153 -9.90 -2.34 22.41
C THR A 153 -9.91 -2.46 20.90
N HIS A 154 -9.71 -1.36 20.19
CA HIS A 154 -9.72 -1.31 18.73
C HIS A 154 -8.33 -1.50 18.14
N GLY A 155 -7.42 -2.15 18.89
CA GLY A 155 -6.16 -2.70 18.37
C GLY A 155 -5.22 -1.69 17.70
N GLY A 156 -5.05 -0.47 18.25
CA GLY A 156 -4.18 0.54 17.64
C GLY A 156 -4.88 1.49 16.67
N ILE A 157 -6.22 1.43 16.59
CA ILE A 157 -7.01 2.43 15.86
C ILE A 157 -7.14 3.69 16.71
N ASP A 158 -6.67 4.81 16.19
CA ASP A 158 -6.85 6.11 16.84
C ASP A 158 -8.15 6.78 16.40
N PRO A 159 -9.04 7.22 17.32
CA PRO A 159 -10.29 7.89 16.98
C PRO A 159 -10.09 9.20 16.19
N ASP A 160 -9.02 9.95 16.47
CA ASP A 160 -8.76 11.20 15.77
C ASP A 160 -8.37 10.96 14.31
N ASP A 161 -7.69 9.85 14.01
CA ASP A 161 -7.36 9.44 12.64
C ASP A 161 -8.63 9.06 11.87
N VAL A 162 -9.58 8.38 12.54
CA VAL A 162 -10.89 8.07 11.95
C VAL A 162 -11.66 9.35 11.66
N LEU A 163 -11.68 10.32 12.58
CA LEU A 163 -12.34 11.61 12.38
C LEU A 163 -11.69 12.40 11.24
N THR A 164 -10.36 12.37 11.14
CA THR A 164 -9.59 12.97 10.04
C THR A 164 -9.98 12.37 8.69
N LEU A 165 -10.04 11.03 8.60
CA LEU A 165 -10.45 10.34 7.38
C LEU A 165 -11.90 10.67 6.99
N VAL A 166 -12.83 10.69 7.96
CA VAL A 166 -14.24 11.08 7.71
C VAL A 166 -14.33 12.52 7.22
N LYS A 167 -13.56 13.43 7.80
CA LYS A 167 -13.48 14.82 7.33
C LYS A 167 -12.98 14.89 5.89
N LEU A 168 -11.86 14.26 5.58
CA LEU A 168 -11.30 14.20 4.22
C LEU A 168 -12.31 13.59 3.22
N ASN A 169 -13.10 12.60 3.65
CA ASN A 169 -14.14 12.01 2.82
C ASN A 169 -15.27 13.03 2.52
N THR A 170 -15.70 13.83 3.50
CA THR A 170 -16.72 14.87 3.28
C THR A 170 -16.23 16.02 2.39
N GLU A 171 -14.93 16.22 2.33
CA GLU A 171 -14.27 17.21 1.47
C GLU A 171 -13.98 16.67 0.04
N GLY A 172 -14.29 15.39 -0.24
CA GLY A 172 -14.13 14.77 -1.55
C GLY A 172 -12.73 14.23 -1.84
N HIS A 173 -11.85 14.17 -0.83
CA HIS A 173 -10.47 13.67 -0.96
C HIS A 173 -10.35 12.15 -0.87
N VAL A 174 -11.41 11.39 -0.57
CA VAL A 174 -11.33 9.94 -0.40
C VAL A 174 -11.89 9.20 -1.61
N GLY A 175 -11.12 8.23 -2.10
CA GLY A 175 -11.51 7.20 -3.06
C GLY A 175 -11.73 5.87 -2.34
N MET A 176 -12.92 5.30 -2.46
CA MET A 176 -13.22 4.01 -1.82
C MET A 176 -12.80 2.86 -2.72
N VAL A 177 -12.01 1.94 -2.19
CA VAL A 177 -11.68 0.67 -2.83
C VAL A 177 -12.82 -0.32 -2.53
N GLY A 178 -13.47 -0.82 -3.56
CA GLY A 178 -14.65 -1.69 -3.44
C GLY A 178 -14.31 -3.17 -3.46
N GLY A 179 -13.56 -3.66 -2.49
CA GLY A 179 -13.22 -5.08 -2.37
C GLY A 179 -11.90 -5.46 -3.05
N ASP A 180 -11.86 -6.66 -3.61
CA ASP A 180 -10.62 -7.32 -4.00
C ASP A 180 -10.19 -7.03 -5.44
N ALA A 181 -8.85 -7.01 -5.67
CA ALA A 181 -8.21 -6.86 -6.98
C ALA A 181 -8.67 -5.62 -7.77
N GLN A 182 -8.91 -4.51 -7.08
CA GLN A 182 -9.29 -3.27 -7.74
C GLN A 182 -8.06 -2.49 -8.21
N GLU A 183 -7.90 -2.36 -9.51
CA GLU A 183 -6.92 -1.44 -10.10
C GLU A 183 -7.44 0.01 -9.94
N ILE A 184 -6.81 0.78 -9.04
CA ILE A 184 -7.24 2.16 -8.71
C ILE A 184 -6.56 3.20 -9.60
N ILE A 185 -5.35 2.89 -10.02
CA ILE A 185 -4.55 3.66 -10.97
C ILE A 185 -3.92 2.62 -11.92
N PRO A 186 -3.84 2.87 -13.24
CA PRO A 186 -3.28 1.89 -14.16
C PRO A 186 -1.91 1.37 -13.70
N GLY A 187 -1.80 0.06 -13.45
CA GLY A 187 -0.60 -0.59 -12.94
C GLY A 187 -0.46 -0.61 -11.41
N VAL A 188 -1.44 -0.06 -10.66
CA VAL A 188 -1.48 -0.11 -9.19
C VAL A 188 -2.82 -0.70 -8.74
N THR A 189 -2.76 -1.86 -8.10
CA THR A 189 -3.95 -2.66 -7.74
C THR A 189 -3.99 -2.90 -6.23
N CYS A 190 -5.13 -2.61 -5.62
CA CYS A 190 -5.41 -2.93 -4.22
C CYS A 190 -6.05 -4.31 -4.11
N TYR A 191 -5.58 -5.12 -3.18
CA TYR A 191 -6.08 -6.46 -2.89
C TYR A 191 -6.57 -6.54 -1.45
N THR A 192 -7.65 -7.27 -1.19
CA THR A 192 -8.08 -7.54 0.19
C THR A 192 -7.00 -8.31 0.95
N GLY A 193 -6.71 -7.84 2.14
CA GLY A 193 -5.67 -8.39 3.00
C GLY A 193 -6.12 -9.57 3.85
N GLY A 194 -5.27 -9.94 4.79
CA GLY A 194 -5.44 -11.09 5.68
C GLY A 194 -6.11 -10.77 7.01
N ARG A 195 -6.96 -9.74 7.07
CA ARG A 195 -7.67 -9.33 8.28
C ARG A 195 -6.75 -9.00 9.47
N HIS A 196 -5.71 -8.26 9.19
CA HIS A 196 -4.93 -7.60 10.23
C HIS A 196 -5.81 -6.60 10.99
N THR A 197 -6.54 -5.77 10.27
CA THR A 197 -7.71 -5.00 10.73
C THR A 197 -8.97 -5.52 10.07
N TYR A 198 -10.10 -4.86 10.24
CA TYR A 198 -11.40 -5.33 9.73
C TYR A 198 -11.37 -5.63 8.23
N ALA A 199 -10.83 -4.72 7.43
CA ALA A 199 -10.70 -4.87 5.97
C ALA A 199 -9.35 -4.31 5.46
N SER A 200 -8.25 -4.73 6.08
CA SER A 200 -6.90 -4.37 5.61
C SER A 200 -6.67 -4.75 4.16
N GLN A 201 -5.81 -4.01 3.47
CA GLN A 201 -5.42 -4.27 2.09
C GLN A 201 -3.91 -4.29 1.91
N TYR A 202 -3.45 -4.86 0.79
CA TYR A 202 -2.08 -4.77 0.29
C TYR A 202 -2.06 -4.35 -1.17
N VAL A 203 -0.91 -3.93 -1.68
CA VAL A 203 -0.82 -3.27 -2.99
C VAL A 203 0.11 -4.03 -3.92
N GLY A 204 -0.39 -4.34 -5.12
CA GLY A 204 0.42 -4.84 -6.23
C GLY A 204 0.77 -3.70 -7.18
N VAL A 205 2.05 -3.58 -7.53
CA VAL A 205 2.57 -2.51 -8.38
C VAL A 205 3.31 -3.09 -9.57
N ASN A 206 2.98 -2.63 -10.77
CA ASN A 206 3.68 -3.02 -11.98
C ASN A 206 4.99 -2.21 -12.13
N THR A 207 6.12 -2.91 -12.21
CA THR A 207 7.46 -2.32 -12.35
C THR A 207 8.20 -2.90 -13.55
N SER A 208 9.40 -2.39 -13.85
CA SER A 208 10.27 -2.95 -14.90
C SER A 208 10.71 -4.39 -14.59
N ALA A 209 10.76 -4.79 -13.32
CA ALA A 209 11.06 -6.17 -12.90
C ALA A 209 9.82 -7.07 -12.77
N GLY A 210 8.65 -6.56 -13.16
CA GLY A 210 7.37 -7.24 -12.99
C GLY A 210 6.57 -6.71 -11.81
N THR A 211 5.73 -7.54 -11.20
CA THR A 211 4.87 -7.15 -10.08
C THR A 211 5.63 -7.20 -8.76
N VAL A 212 5.68 -6.05 -8.08
CA VAL A 212 6.08 -5.92 -6.67
C VAL A 212 4.81 -5.92 -5.82
N VAL A 213 4.81 -6.60 -4.68
CA VAL A 213 3.73 -6.58 -3.68
C VAL A 213 4.22 -5.88 -2.44
N LEU A 214 3.57 -4.77 -2.09
CA LEU A 214 3.75 -4.06 -0.81
C LEU A 214 2.72 -4.64 0.16
N ALA A 215 3.17 -5.53 1.04
CA ALA A 215 2.31 -6.31 1.92
C ALA A 215 1.78 -5.51 3.11
N SER A 216 2.51 -4.44 3.51
CA SER A 216 2.26 -3.74 4.78
C SER A 216 2.07 -4.77 5.91
N ASP A 217 1.15 -4.56 6.82
CA ASP A 217 0.96 -5.40 8.00
C ASP A 217 0.23 -6.72 7.74
N ASN A 218 -0.09 -7.02 6.49
CA ASN A 218 -0.47 -8.39 6.15
C ASN A 218 0.74 -9.36 6.23
N MET A 219 1.95 -8.81 6.31
CA MET A 219 3.21 -9.50 6.53
C MET A 219 4.19 -8.54 7.23
N TYR A 220 4.40 -8.69 8.53
CA TYR A 220 5.28 -7.79 9.29
C TYR A 220 6.77 -7.96 8.95
N LEU A 221 7.21 -9.21 8.87
CA LEU A 221 8.60 -9.59 8.62
C LEU A 221 8.67 -10.60 7.47
N TYR A 222 9.80 -10.68 6.79
CA TYR A 222 10.06 -11.74 5.81
C TYR A 222 9.87 -13.13 6.40
N GLU A 223 10.12 -13.27 7.71
CA GLU A 223 9.94 -14.52 8.45
C GLU A 223 8.52 -15.08 8.37
N ASN A 224 7.48 -14.21 8.34
CA ASN A 224 6.09 -14.66 8.20
C ASN A 224 5.93 -15.47 6.90
N LEU A 225 6.49 -14.97 5.79
CA LEU A 225 6.38 -15.62 4.48
C LEU A 225 7.31 -16.84 4.36
N GLU A 226 8.54 -16.74 4.88
CA GLU A 226 9.56 -17.80 4.81
C GLU A 226 9.15 -19.04 5.59
N LYS A 227 8.58 -18.84 6.79
CA LYS A 227 8.08 -19.93 7.64
C LYS A 227 6.63 -20.31 7.36
N HIS A 228 5.93 -19.52 6.52
CA HIS A 228 4.50 -19.64 6.28
C HIS A 228 3.70 -19.67 7.58
N VAL A 229 3.93 -18.68 8.43
CA VAL A 229 3.22 -18.47 9.70
C VAL A 229 2.46 -17.16 9.66
N PRO A 230 1.28 -17.08 10.30
CA PRO A 230 0.53 -15.83 10.30
C PRO A 230 1.25 -14.74 11.08
N ILE A 231 0.88 -13.50 10.82
CA ILE A 231 1.19 -12.41 11.73
C ILE A 231 0.50 -12.68 13.08
N ALA A 232 1.12 -12.22 14.17
CA ALA A 232 0.57 -12.46 15.52
C ALA A 232 -0.70 -11.63 15.77
N ALA A 233 -0.71 -10.36 15.33
CA ALA A 233 -1.86 -9.47 15.43
C ALA A 233 -2.78 -9.57 14.21
N THR A 234 -3.67 -10.56 14.19
CA THR A 234 -4.68 -10.74 13.12
C THR A 234 -6.00 -11.19 13.67
N LEU A 235 -7.10 -10.73 13.08
CA LEU A 235 -8.47 -11.16 13.41
C LEU A 235 -8.79 -12.55 12.84
N ASP A 236 -8.02 -13.01 11.83
CA ASP A 236 -8.21 -14.31 11.18
C ASP A 236 -6.88 -14.87 10.64
N PRO A 237 -6.19 -15.72 11.41
CA PRO A 237 -4.92 -16.32 11.01
C PRO A 237 -5.00 -17.13 9.70
N VAL A 238 -6.12 -17.78 9.43
CA VAL A 238 -6.31 -18.57 8.20
C VAL A 238 -6.43 -17.66 6.99
N SER A 239 -7.14 -16.54 7.14
CA SER A 239 -7.21 -15.50 6.11
C SER A 239 -5.85 -14.88 5.83
N ASN A 240 -5.04 -14.65 6.88
CA ASN A 240 -3.69 -14.10 6.73
C ASN A 240 -2.77 -15.05 5.92
N LEU A 241 -2.78 -16.33 6.21
CA LEU A 241 -2.01 -17.32 5.43
C LEU A 241 -2.46 -17.37 3.96
N ARG A 242 -3.78 -17.32 3.70
CA ARG A 242 -4.29 -17.24 2.32
C ARG A 242 -3.83 -15.98 1.59
N ALA A 243 -3.76 -14.84 2.29
CA ALA A 243 -3.22 -13.60 1.72
C ALA A 243 -1.73 -13.74 1.38
N GLN A 244 -0.92 -14.37 2.25
CA GLN A 244 0.49 -14.65 1.97
C GLN A 244 0.67 -15.55 0.74
N ASP A 245 -0.15 -16.62 0.61
CA ASP A 245 -0.09 -17.51 -0.55
C ASP A 245 -0.46 -16.77 -1.84
N ARG A 246 -1.45 -15.88 -1.76
CA ARG A 246 -1.83 -15.04 -2.89
C ARG A 246 -0.75 -14.04 -3.28
N MET A 247 -0.09 -13.42 -2.32
CA MET A 247 1.06 -12.53 -2.58
C MET A 247 2.16 -13.26 -3.37
N LYS A 248 2.45 -14.55 -3.04
CA LYS A 248 3.39 -15.39 -3.79
C LYS A 248 2.96 -15.62 -5.24
N GLN A 249 1.65 -15.70 -5.50
CA GLN A 249 1.12 -15.88 -6.85
C GLN A 249 1.15 -14.59 -7.68
N LEU A 250 1.01 -13.44 -7.03
CA LEU A 250 0.96 -12.12 -7.67
C LEU A 250 2.36 -11.57 -7.96
N ALA A 251 3.27 -11.68 -7.00
CA ALA A 251 4.61 -11.16 -7.14
C ALA A 251 5.42 -11.95 -8.18
N THR A 252 6.22 -11.26 -8.98
CA THR A 252 7.08 -11.90 -9.98
C THR A 252 8.13 -12.82 -9.33
N SER A 253 8.54 -12.52 -8.12
CA SER A 253 9.37 -13.39 -7.28
C SER A 253 9.08 -13.14 -5.79
N PRO A 254 9.36 -14.12 -4.90
CA PRO A 254 9.19 -13.93 -3.45
C PRO A 254 10.01 -12.76 -2.89
N GLY A 255 11.15 -12.43 -3.52
CA GLY A 255 11.99 -11.31 -3.13
C GLY A 255 11.37 -9.93 -3.38
N LEU A 256 10.29 -9.87 -4.15
CA LEU A 256 9.51 -8.66 -4.47
C LEU A 256 8.20 -8.57 -3.66
N ILE A 257 8.07 -9.36 -2.59
CA ILE A 257 7.02 -9.18 -1.57
C ILE A 257 7.68 -8.45 -0.39
N ILE A 258 7.21 -7.24 -0.11
CA ILE A 258 7.84 -6.30 0.82
C ILE A 258 7.00 -6.22 2.10
N PRO A 259 7.57 -6.60 3.26
CA PRO A 259 6.89 -6.58 4.55
C PRO A 259 6.75 -5.17 5.13
N GLY A 260 5.84 -5.01 6.12
CA GLY A 260 5.51 -3.75 6.74
C GLY A 260 6.62 -3.17 7.62
N HIS A 261 7.27 -4.00 8.45
CA HIS A 261 8.12 -3.50 9.54
C HIS A 261 9.51 -4.12 9.60
N ASP A 262 9.90 -4.92 8.61
CA ASP A 262 11.21 -5.60 8.63
C ASP A 262 12.34 -4.60 8.32
N PRO A 263 13.31 -4.38 9.24
CA PRO A 263 14.45 -3.51 8.98
C PRO A 263 15.34 -4.04 7.84
N ALA A 264 15.26 -5.33 7.51
CA ALA A 264 15.99 -5.92 6.40
C ALA A 264 15.56 -5.34 5.03
N VAL A 265 14.38 -4.72 4.91
CA VAL A 265 13.95 -4.04 3.67
C VAL A 265 14.97 -2.99 3.26
N ILE A 266 15.39 -2.12 4.20
CA ILE A 266 16.37 -1.05 3.91
C ILE A 266 17.76 -1.62 3.58
N ALA A 267 18.13 -2.76 4.18
CA ALA A 267 19.43 -3.40 3.96
C ALA A 267 19.50 -4.20 2.64
N LYS A 268 18.35 -4.72 2.20
CA LYS A 268 18.26 -5.65 1.06
C LYS A 268 18.36 -4.95 -0.30
N PHE A 269 17.91 -3.72 -0.39
CA PHE A 269 17.84 -2.97 -1.65
C PHE A 269 18.85 -1.82 -1.68
N PRO A 270 19.24 -1.33 -2.88
CA PRO A 270 20.15 -0.20 -3.01
C PRO A 270 19.67 1.04 -2.26
N ASN A 271 20.47 1.55 -1.33
CA ASN A 271 20.19 2.79 -0.63
C ASN A 271 20.45 4.00 -1.55
N VAL A 272 19.46 4.88 -1.66
CA VAL A 272 19.55 6.14 -2.44
C VAL A 272 19.74 7.36 -1.53
N ALA A 273 19.37 7.22 -0.26
CA ALA A 273 19.63 8.20 0.81
C ALA A 273 19.58 7.46 2.17
N PRO A 274 20.03 8.06 3.28
CA PRO A 274 19.91 7.47 4.61
C PRO A 274 18.44 7.09 4.91
N GLY A 275 18.20 5.82 5.23
CA GLY A 275 16.86 5.28 5.50
C GLY A 275 15.95 5.10 4.28
N ILE A 276 16.46 5.32 3.05
CA ILE A 276 15.66 5.18 1.82
C ILE A 276 16.32 4.18 0.88
N ALA A 277 15.61 3.11 0.57
CA ALA A 277 16.03 2.08 -0.38
C ALA A 277 15.15 2.07 -1.62
N LYS A 278 15.76 1.95 -2.81
CA LYS A 278 15.04 1.78 -4.08
C LYS A 278 14.79 0.31 -4.31
N ILE A 279 13.51 -0.10 -4.26
CA ILE A 279 13.10 -1.49 -4.48
C ILE A 279 13.14 -1.84 -5.97
N GLN A 280 12.67 -0.92 -6.81
CA GLN A 280 12.69 -1.00 -8.28
C GLN A 280 12.74 0.39 -8.89
#